data_47d49433a09ad80c69f1b9b4bf200918
#
_entry.id   47d49433a09ad80c69f1b9b4bf200918
#
_cell.length_a   1.000
_cell.length_b   1.000
_cell.length_c   1.000
_cell.angle_alpha   90.00
_cell.angle_beta   90.00
_cell.angle_gamma   90.00
#
_symmetry.space_group_name_H-M   'P 1'
#
loop_
_entity.id
_entity.type
_entity.pdbx_description
1 polymer ?
#
loop_
_entity_poly.entity_id
_entity_poly.type
_entity_poly.pdbx_seq_one_letter_code
_entity_poly.pdbx_strand_id
1 'polypeptide(L)'
;DVYVRDDKKTVYNIEMQAVDTGELPKRSRYYQSMIDLQLIDKNQSYRKLNQSYIIFICLSDVFGKGRHKYTFENRCREDNGIVLGDAAVKIFLNAAGRKMDVSRELKASLHYVSGKPPEDAFVAELERAVREAKRNREWRREYMTLLLRDQENMEKGMQQGLKQGRFQSLESLLK
;
A
#
# COMPACT_ATOMS: atom_id res chain seq x y z
N ASP A 1 7.34 1.68 -2.28
CA ASP A 1 7.01 0.39 -1.66
C ASP A 1 8.16 -0.04 -0.76
N VAL A 2 7.87 -0.46 0.45
CA VAL A 2 8.86 -0.89 1.43
C VAL A 2 8.55 -2.32 1.85
N TYR A 3 9.50 -3.22 1.66
CA TYR A 3 9.44 -4.60 2.11
C TYR A 3 10.42 -4.78 3.27
N VAL A 4 9.92 -5.16 4.46
CA VAL A 4 10.72 -5.32 5.67
C VAL A 4 10.44 -6.69 6.29
N ARG A 5 11.48 -7.29 6.85
CA ARG A 5 11.39 -8.50 7.65
C ARG A 5 12.04 -8.23 9.02
N ASP A 6 11.30 -8.45 10.09
CA ASP A 6 11.83 -8.27 11.44
C ASP A 6 12.58 -9.50 11.96
N ASP A 7 13.17 -9.40 13.16
CA ASP A 7 13.94 -10.47 13.81
C ASP A 7 13.07 -11.70 14.13
N LYS A 8 11.75 -11.54 14.25
CA LYS A 8 10.79 -12.63 14.42
C LYS A 8 10.34 -13.25 13.11
N LYS A 9 10.95 -12.82 12.01
CA LYS A 9 10.63 -13.20 10.63
C LYS A 9 9.24 -12.76 10.16
N THR A 10 8.59 -11.83 10.86
CA THR A 10 7.36 -11.20 10.40
C THR A 10 7.64 -10.35 9.17
N VAL A 11 6.79 -10.45 8.18
CA VAL A 11 6.93 -9.73 6.91
C VAL A 11 5.99 -8.54 6.88
N TYR A 12 6.51 -7.38 6.49
CA TYR A 12 5.75 -6.16 6.29
C TYR A 12 5.95 -5.67 4.85
N ASN A 13 4.85 -5.53 4.12
CA ASN A 13 4.82 -4.81 2.85
C ASN A 13 4.05 -3.51 3.06
N ILE A 14 4.72 -2.37 2.90
CA ILE A 14 4.14 -1.04 3.15
C ILE A 14 4.12 -0.26 1.85
N GLU A 15 2.96 0.22 1.47
CA GLU A 15 2.75 1.03 0.27
C GLU A 15 2.04 2.34 0.56
N MET A 16 2.50 3.43 -0.08
CA MET A 16 1.76 4.68 -0.12
C MET A 16 0.85 4.74 -1.34
N GLN A 17 -0.41 5.14 -1.11
CA GLN A 17 -1.42 5.27 -2.14
C GLN A 17 -2.03 6.68 -2.12
N ALA A 18 -1.63 7.49 -3.09
CA ALA A 18 -2.09 8.87 -3.22
C ALA A 18 -3.52 8.96 -3.80
N VAL A 19 -3.86 8.07 -4.72
CA VAL A 19 -5.16 8.06 -5.41
C VAL A 19 -5.86 6.73 -5.19
N ASP A 20 -7.14 6.76 -4.83
CA ASP A 20 -7.95 5.55 -4.75
C ASP A 20 -8.38 5.10 -6.17
N THR A 21 -7.88 3.94 -6.59
CA THR A 21 -8.24 3.31 -7.87
C THR A 21 -9.37 2.28 -7.73
N GLY A 22 -9.91 2.09 -6.51
CA GLY A 22 -10.89 1.04 -6.21
C GLY A 22 -10.33 -0.39 -6.22
N GLU A 23 -9.03 -0.58 -6.44
CA GLU A 23 -8.40 -1.89 -6.63
C GLU A 23 -7.65 -2.40 -5.40
N LEU A 24 -7.44 -1.57 -4.38
CA LEU A 24 -6.60 -1.89 -3.23
C LEU A 24 -6.96 -3.21 -2.52
N PRO A 25 -8.25 -3.59 -2.35
CA PRO A 25 -8.59 -4.88 -1.75
C PRO A 25 -8.08 -6.07 -2.58
N LYS A 26 -8.14 -5.98 -3.93
CA LYS A 26 -7.63 -7.03 -4.80
C LYS A 26 -6.10 -7.02 -4.87
N ARG A 27 -5.47 -5.83 -4.88
CA ARG A 27 -4.01 -5.66 -4.81
C ARG A 27 -3.46 -6.26 -3.52
N SER A 28 -4.11 -6.06 -2.39
CA SER A 28 -3.68 -6.64 -1.11
C SER A 28 -3.63 -8.17 -1.15
N ARG A 29 -4.60 -8.81 -1.83
CA ARG A 29 -4.62 -10.26 -2.06
C ARG A 29 -3.46 -10.69 -2.97
N TYR A 30 -3.21 -9.95 -4.04
CA TYR A 30 -2.11 -10.23 -4.96
C TYR A 30 -0.75 -10.15 -4.27
N TYR A 31 -0.51 -9.10 -3.48
CA TYR A 31 0.73 -8.93 -2.73
C TYR A 31 0.93 -10.02 -1.68
N GLN A 32 -0.14 -10.46 -1.02
CA GLN A 32 -0.06 -11.61 -0.12
C GLN A 32 0.46 -12.85 -0.85
N SER A 33 -0.08 -13.14 -2.04
CA SER A 33 0.36 -14.28 -2.83
C SER A 33 1.84 -14.18 -3.25
N MET A 34 2.31 -12.98 -3.58
CA MET A 34 3.71 -12.75 -3.91
C MET A 34 4.64 -12.96 -2.73
N ILE A 35 4.24 -12.51 -1.54
CA ILE A 35 4.98 -12.73 -0.29
C ILE A 35 5.06 -14.23 0.00
N ASP A 36 3.95 -14.94 -0.07
CA ASP A 36 3.89 -16.37 0.23
C ASP A 36 4.77 -17.19 -0.71
N LEU A 37 4.79 -16.84 -2.01
CA LEU A 37 5.68 -17.47 -3.00
C LEU A 37 7.17 -17.21 -2.74
N GLN A 38 7.53 -16.08 -2.10
CA GLN A 38 8.91 -15.78 -1.74
C GLN A 38 9.34 -16.45 -0.43
N LEU A 39 8.39 -16.82 0.43
CA LEU A 39 8.68 -17.38 1.75
C LEU A 39 8.90 -18.89 1.73
N ILE A 40 8.27 -19.60 0.80
CA ILE A 40 8.37 -21.06 0.71
C ILE A 40 8.60 -21.54 -0.72
N ASP A 41 9.48 -22.53 -0.87
CA ASP A 41 9.70 -23.23 -2.13
C ASP A 41 8.73 -24.40 -2.30
N LYS A 42 8.68 -24.91 -3.52
CA LYS A 42 7.92 -26.13 -3.85
C LYS A 42 8.30 -27.28 -2.90
N ASN A 43 7.31 -27.98 -2.36
CA ASN A 43 7.46 -29.09 -1.42
C ASN A 43 7.92 -28.73 0.00
N GLN A 44 7.97 -27.46 0.38
CA GLN A 44 8.19 -27.05 1.76
C GLN A 44 6.87 -27.05 2.56
N SER A 45 7.00 -27.17 3.88
CA SER A 45 5.85 -27.13 4.78
C SER A 45 5.26 -25.73 4.86
N TYR A 46 3.94 -25.61 4.74
CA TYR A 46 3.20 -24.35 4.93
C TYR A 46 3.35 -23.76 6.35
N ARG A 47 3.81 -24.54 7.33
CA ARG A 47 4.18 -24.02 8.67
C ARG A 47 5.32 -23.01 8.66
N LYS A 48 6.04 -22.88 7.53
CA LYS A 48 7.10 -21.89 7.31
C LYS A 48 6.56 -20.52 6.88
N LEU A 49 5.27 -20.44 6.50
CA LEU A 49 4.64 -19.14 6.23
C LEU A 49 4.60 -18.34 7.52
N ASN A 50 5.25 -17.20 7.50
CA ASN A 50 5.36 -16.31 8.65
C ASN A 50 4.14 -15.38 8.73
N GLN A 51 3.96 -14.75 9.90
CA GLN A 51 3.06 -13.63 10.04
C GLN A 51 3.41 -12.56 8.97
N SER A 52 2.40 -12.10 8.25
CA SER A 52 2.56 -11.08 7.22
C SER A 52 1.55 -9.95 7.38
N TYR A 53 2.03 -8.73 7.14
CA TYR A 53 1.22 -7.52 7.14
C TYR A 53 1.36 -6.81 5.80
N ILE A 54 0.24 -6.57 5.12
CA ILE A 54 0.17 -5.69 3.97
C ILE A 54 -0.46 -4.39 4.45
N ILE A 55 0.30 -3.31 4.39
CA ILE A 55 -0.07 -2.01 4.93
C ILE A 55 -0.16 -1.01 3.78
N PHE A 56 -1.35 -0.47 3.55
CA PHE A 56 -1.54 0.67 2.65
C PHE A 56 -1.70 1.95 3.47
N ILE A 57 -0.90 2.96 3.16
CA ILE A 57 -1.06 4.33 3.68
C ILE A 57 -1.77 5.13 2.59
N CYS A 58 -3.05 5.43 2.82
CA CYS A 58 -3.95 6.07 1.87
C CYS A 58 -4.17 7.54 2.22
N LEU A 59 -4.11 8.43 1.23
CA LEU A 59 -4.47 9.84 1.42
C LEU A 59 -5.99 10.05 1.44
N SER A 60 -6.78 9.09 0.94
CA SER A 60 -8.26 9.09 0.94
C SER A 60 -8.83 7.94 1.75
N ASP A 61 -10.09 8.06 2.17
CA ASP A 61 -10.81 7.01 2.91
C ASP A 61 -11.43 5.97 1.96
N VAL A 62 -10.67 4.92 1.66
CA VAL A 62 -11.05 3.81 0.77
C VAL A 62 -12.39 3.15 1.16
N PHE A 63 -12.76 3.15 2.44
CA PHE A 63 -13.96 2.48 2.94
C PHE A 63 -15.09 3.45 3.36
N GLY A 64 -14.85 4.77 3.35
CA GLY A 64 -15.84 5.80 3.60
C GLY A 64 -16.44 5.82 5.02
N LYS A 65 -15.76 5.22 6.03
CA LYS A 65 -16.28 5.14 7.42
C LYS A 65 -15.60 6.12 8.37
N GLY A 66 -14.68 6.95 7.90
CA GLY A 66 -13.99 7.99 8.66
C GLY A 66 -12.98 7.49 9.69
N ARG A 67 -12.57 6.21 9.65
CA ARG A 67 -11.55 5.66 10.54
C ARG A 67 -10.15 6.00 10.02
N HIS A 68 -9.18 6.11 10.94
CA HIS A 68 -7.76 6.21 10.58
C HIS A 68 -7.13 4.85 10.29
N LYS A 69 -7.70 3.77 10.83
CA LYS A 69 -7.20 2.42 10.63
C LYS A 69 -8.33 1.44 10.35
N TYR A 70 -8.14 0.61 9.33
CA TYR A 70 -8.96 -0.55 9.02
C TYR A 70 -8.05 -1.77 9.00
N THR A 71 -8.37 -2.77 9.82
CA THR A 71 -7.64 -4.03 9.88
C THR A 71 -8.54 -5.15 9.40
N PHE A 72 -8.04 -5.95 8.47
CA PHE A 72 -8.75 -7.09 7.90
C PHE A 72 -7.97 -8.37 8.17
N GLU A 73 -8.68 -9.37 8.67
CA GLU A 73 -8.26 -10.74 8.84
C GLU A 73 -9.38 -11.67 8.38
N ASN A 74 -9.05 -12.91 8.05
CA ASN A 74 -10.05 -13.88 7.64
C ASN A 74 -10.82 -14.42 8.85
N ARG A 75 -12.16 -14.38 8.79
CA ARG A 75 -13.06 -14.86 9.84
C ARG A 75 -14.14 -15.75 9.26
N CYS A 76 -14.63 -16.66 10.07
CA CYS A 76 -15.79 -17.49 9.73
C CYS A 76 -17.02 -16.63 9.52
N ARG A 77 -17.72 -16.82 8.40
CA ARG A 77 -18.92 -16.04 8.07
C ARG A 77 -20.11 -16.40 8.98
N GLU A 78 -20.20 -17.64 9.35
CA GLU A 78 -21.27 -18.20 10.20
C GLU A 78 -21.08 -17.81 11.67
N ASP A 79 -19.82 -17.60 12.10
CA ASP A 79 -19.46 -17.13 13.44
C ASP A 79 -18.25 -16.20 13.36
N ASN A 80 -18.47 -14.90 13.45
CA ASN A 80 -17.42 -13.88 13.39
C ASN A 80 -16.42 -13.91 14.56
N GLY A 81 -16.70 -14.66 15.62
CA GLY A 81 -15.76 -14.88 16.72
C GLY A 81 -14.60 -15.81 16.34
N ILE A 82 -14.78 -16.65 15.31
CA ILE A 82 -13.79 -17.60 14.83
C ILE A 82 -12.85 -16.92 13.81
N VAL A 83 -11.60 -16.71 14.19
CA VAL A 83 -10.53 -16.24 13.31
C VAL A 83 -9.92 -17.42 12.58
N LEU A 84 -9.67 -17.32 11.26
CA LEU A 84 -9.04 -18.40 10.48
C LEU A 84 -7.61 -18.71 10.97
N GLY A 85 -6.90 -17.70 11.46
CA GLY A 85 -5.54 -17.88 11.99
C GLY A 85 -4.49 -18.16 10.94
N ASP A 86 -4.69 -17.67 9.71
CA ASP A 86 -3.77 -17.83 8.57
C ASP A 86 -2.56 -16.91 8.60
N ALA A 87 -2.41 -16.12 9.69
CA ALA A 87 -1.31 -15.19 9.89
C ALA A 87 -1.12 -14.14 8.77
N ALA A 88 -2.19 -13.83 8.02
CA ALA A 88 -2.20 -12.86 6.92
C ALA A 88 -3.12 -11.68 7.23
N VAL A 89 -2.56 -10.52 7.56
CA VAL A 89 -3.30 -9.33 7.97
C VAL A 89 -3.14 -8.21 6.94
N LYS A 90 -4.25 -7.52 6.61
CA LYS A 90 -4.23 -6.33 5.76
C LYS A 90 -4.62 -5.12 6.58
N ILE A 91 -3.82 -4.06 6.50
CA ILE A 91 -4.04 -2.81 7.23
C ILE A 91 -4.14 -1.66 6.22
N PHE A 92 -5.22 -0.90 6.31
CA PHE A 92 -5.37 0.34 5.55
C PHE A 92 -5.33 1.50 6.54
N LEU A 93 -4.30 2.33 6.44
CA LEU A 93 -4.13 3.55 7.21
C LEU A 93 -4.65 4.71 6.37
N ASN A 94 -5.55 5.50 6.93
CA ASN A 94 -6.25 6.56 6.24
C ASN A 94 -5.85 7.93 6.83
N ALA A 95 -5.11 8.72 6.04
CA ALA A 95 -4.69 10.06 6.44
C ALA A 95 -5.84 11.07 6.52
N ALA A 96 -6.98 10.79 5.85
CA ALA A 96 -8.21 11.60 5.91
C ALA A 96 -9.17 11.15 7.03
N GLY A 97 -8.75 10.27 7.93
CA GLY A 97 -9.56 9.79 9.06
C GLY A 97 -10.02 10.93 9.97
N ARG A 98 -11.19 10.75 10.59
CA ARG A 98 -11.79 11.75 11.48
C ARG A 98 -12.10 11.21 12.88
N LYS A 99 -12.06 9.88 13.06
CA LYS A 99 -12.36 9.22 14.33
C LYS A 99 -11.13 9.20 15.23
N MET A 100 -11.37 9.18 16.55
CA MET A 100 -10.33 9.01 17.56
C MET A 100 -10.09 7.51 17.81
N ASP A 101 -9.53 6.81 16.82
CA ASP A 101 -9.44 5.35 16.80
C ASP A 101 -8.00 4.81 16.62
N VAL A 102 -7.03 5.71 16.74
CA VAL A 102 -5.58 5.40 16.71
C VAL A 102 -4.85 6.24 17.77
N SER A 103 -3.60 5.86 18.06
CA SER A 103 -2.74 6.63 18.95
C SER A 103 -2.44 8.02 18.38
N ARG A 104 -2.03 8.95 19.27
CA ARG A 104 -1.65 10.31 18.89
C ARG A 104 -0.49 10.31 17.90
N GLU A 105 0.51 9.46 18.13
CA GLU A 105 1.71 9.34 17.29
C GLU A 105 1.35 8.86 15.88
N LEU A 106 0.50 7.83 15.76
CA LEU A 106 0.05 7.35 14.47
C LEU A 106 -0.78 8.41 13.73
N LYS A 107 -1.65 9.11 14.45
CA LYS A 107 -2.42 10.22 13.86
C LYS A 107 -1.50 11.33 13.35
N ALA A 108 -0.51 11.76 14.15
CA ALA A 108 0.47 12.77 13.74
C ALA A 108 1.26 12.34 12.50
N SER A 109 1.67 11.06 12.45
CA SER A 109 2.35 10.48 11.28
C SER A 109 1.47 10.52 10.02
N LEU A 110 0.18 10.16 10.13
CA LEU A 110 -0.77 10.22 9.01
C LEU A 110 -1.03 11.65 8.56
N HIS A 111 -1.09 12.60 9.49
CA HIS A 111 -1.20 14.03 9.17
C HIS A 111 0.04 14.52 8.39
N TYR A 112 1.24 14.14 8.83
CA TYR A 112 2.48 14.49 8.13
C TYR A 112 2.51 13.91 6.70
N VAL A 113 2.11 12.66 6.53
CA VAL A 113 2.00 12.01 5.21
C VAL A 113 1.00 12.76 4.31
N SER A 114 -0.07 13.35 4.86
CA SER A 114 -1.02 14.18 4.12
C SER A 114 -0.53 15.61 3.81
N GLY A 115 0.74 15.92 4.14
CA GLY A 115 1.37 17.21 3.88
C GLY A 115 1.22 18.24 4.99
N LYS A 116 0.72 17.85 6.18
CA LYS A 116 0.69 18.76 7.36
C LYS A 116 2.06 18.84 8.02
N PRO A 117 2.36 19.93 8.73
CA PRO A 117 3.62 20.04 9.48
C PRO A 117 3.71 18.99 10.59
N PRO A 118 4.93 18.65 11.06
CA PRO A 118 5.13 17.71 12.14
C PRO A 118 4.47 18.23 13.44
N GLU A 119 3.67 17.36 14.08
CA GLU A 119 2.90 17.68 15.28
C GLU A 119 3.56 17.14 16.58
N ASP A 120 4.57 16.26 16.47
CA ASP A 120 5.28 15.69 17.61
C ASP A 120 6.76 15.43 17.33
N ALA A 121 7.52 15.03 18.37
CA ALA A 121 8.96 14.83 18.30
C ALA A 121 9.35 13.70 17.34
N PHE A 122 8.58 12.60 17.27
CA PHE A 122 8.84 11.49 16.38
C PHE A 122 8.70 11.91 14.91
N VAL A 123 7.61 12.60 14.58
CA VAL A 123 7.38 13.09 13.22
C VAL A 123 8.39 14.17 12.82
N ALA A 124 8.84 15.02 13.78
CA ALA A 124 9.90 15.99 13.53
C ALA A 124 11.25 15.31 13.23
N GLU A 125 11.55 14.19 13.87
CA GLU A 125 12.71 13.37 13.56
C GLU A 125 12.60 12.71 12.19
N LEU A 126 11.45 12.14 11.87
CA LEU A 126 11.14 11.60 10.54
C LEU A 126 11.32 12.66 9.44
N GLU A 127 10.82 13.89 9.67
CA GLU A 127 11.00 14.98 8.72
C GLU A 127 12.47 15.34 8.51
N ARG A 128 13.29 15.35 9.58
CA ARG A 128 14.74 15.57 9.45
C ARG A 128 15.39 14.49 8.59
N ALA A 129 15.08 13.22 8.85
CA ALA A 129 15.58 12.10 8.05
C ALA A 129 15.17 12.21 6.59
N VAL A 130 13.91 12.57 6.29
CA VAL A 130 13.42 12.80 4.93
C VAL A 130 14.14 13.96 4.25
N ARG A 131 14.41 15.06 4.95
CA ARG A 131 15.18 16.19 4.40
C ARG A 131 16.62 15.80 4.07
N GLU A 132 17.25 15.01 4.93
CA GLU A 132 18.61 14.49 4.72
C GLU A 132 18.64 13.55 3.52
N ALA A 133 17.68 12.62 3.42
CA ALA A 133 17.51 11.73 2.27
C ALA A 133 17.37 12.51 0.96
N LYS A 134 16.53 13.55 0.95
CA LYS A 134 16.34 14.43 -0.23
C LYS A 134 17.61 15.21 -0.62
N ARG A 135 18.56 15.43 0.28
CA ARG A 135 19.87 16.06 -0.01
C ARG A 135 20.85 15.07 -0.59
N ASN A 136 20.69 13.78 -0.38
CA ASN A 136 21.57 12.74 -0.91
C ASN A 136 21.40 12.66 -2.43
N ARG A 137 22.52 12.86 -3.16
CA ARG A 137 22.52 12.87 -4.64
C ARG A 137 22.21 11.51 -5.26
N GLU A 138 22.63 10.42 -4.63
CA GLU A 138 22.36 9.05 -5.11
C GLU A 138 20.87 8.72 -5.01
N TRP A 139 20.26 8.96 -3.85
CA TRP A 139 18.85 8.74 -3.64
C TRP A 139 17.99 9.63 -4.52
N ARG A 140 18.43 10.86 -4.77
CA ARG A 140 17.73 11.77 -5.70
C ARG A 140 17.80 11.24 -7.13
N ARG A 141 18.94 10.68 -7.57
CA ARG A 141 19.10 10.10 -8.90
C ARG A 141 18.19 8.87 -9.07
N GLU A 142 18.17 7.98 -8.08
CA GLU A 142 17.31 6.79 -8.08
C GLU A 142 15.83 7.17 -8.13
N TYR A 143 15.40 8.12 -7.30
CA TYR A 143 14.04 8.65 -7.31
C TYR A 143 13.66 9.26 -8.67
N MET A 144 14.54 10.06 -9.28
CA MET A 144 14.30 10.63 -10.61
C MET A 144 14.20 9.58 -11.69
N THR A 145 14.99 8.50 -11.60
CA THR A 145 14.91 7.37 -12.54
C THR A 145 13.58 6.63 -12.43
N LEU A 146 13.09 6.40 -11.20
CA LEU A 146 11.77 5.81 -10.96
C LEU A 146 10.65 6.70 -11.51
N LEU A 147 10.72 7.99 -11.27
CA LEU A 147 9.71 8.96 -11.72
C LEU A 147 9.64 9.04 -13.25
N LEU A 148 10.78 9.05 -13.94
CA LEU A 148 10.85 9.01 -15.40
C LEU A 148 10.25 7.71 -15.96
N ARG A 149 10.55 6.56 -15.35
CA ARG A 149 9.99 5.28 -15.74
C ARG A 149 8.46 5.23 -15.56
N ASP A 150 7.96 5.80 -14.49
CA ASP A 150 6.51 5.88 -14.24
C ASP A 150 5.81 6.79 -15.25
N GLN A 151 6.42 7.93 -15.62
CA GLN A 151 5.94 8.80 -16.69
C GLN A 151 5.90 8.08 -18.05
N GLU A 152 6.98 7.39 -18.42
CA GLU A 152 7.01 6.59 -19.65
C GLU A 152 5.94 5.49 -19.68
N ASN A 153 5.69 4.83 -18.55
CA ASN A 153 4.65 3.79 -18.44
C ASN A 153 3.25 4.40 -18.58
N MET A 154 3.00 5.56 -17.98
CA MET A 154 1.74 6.31 -18.15
C MET A 154 1.52 6.72 -19.61
N GLU A 155 2.54 7.27 -20.27
CA GLU A 155 2.46 7.65 -21.69
C GLU A 155 2.17 6.43 -22.60
N LYS A 156 2.86 5.31 -22.37
CA LYS A 156 2.62 4.06 -23.09
C LYS A 156 1.19 3.56 -22.88
N GLY A 157 0.70 3.57 -21.63
CA GLY A 157 -0.67 3.19 -21.31
C GLY A 157 -1.72 4.08 -21.98
N MET A 158 -1.49 5.39 -21.99
CA MET A 158 -2.37 6.35 -22.66
C MET A 158 -2.39 6.17 -24.18
N GLN A 159 -1.23 5.94 -24.81
CA GLN A 159 -1.15 5.65 -26.24
C GLN A 159 -1.85 4.33 -26.62
N GLN A 160 -1.70 3.29 -25.81
CA GLN A 160 -2.39 2.02 -26.01
C GLN A 160 -3.91 2.18 -25.86
N GLY A 161 -4.37 2.91 -24.85
CA GLY A 161 -5.79 3.22 -24.64
C GLY A 161 -6.41 3.99 -25.81
N LEU A 162 -5.69 4.99 -26.35
CA LEU A 162 -6.12 5.73 -27.53
C LEU A 162 -6.20 4.87 -28.78
N LYS A 163 -5.24 3.95 -28.99
CA LYS A 163 -5.29 2.99 -30.12
C LYS A 163 -6.48 2.06 -29.98
N GLN A 164 -6.69 1.47 -28.80
CA GLN A 164 -7.82 0.57 -28.56
C GLN A 164 -9.17 1.27 -28.73
N GLY A 165 -9.31 2.49 -28.19
CA GLY A 165 -10.53 3.30 -28.36
C GLY A 165 -10.84 3.62 -29.82
N ARG A 166 -9.81 3.93 -30.65
CA ARG A 166 -9.98 4.12 -32.10
C ARG A 166 -10.40 2.84 -32.81
N PHE A 167 -9.84 1.68 -32.46
CA PHE A 167 -10.24 0.39 -33.04
C PHE A 167 -11.69 0.06 -32.71
N GLN A 168 -12.10 0.19 -31.44
CA GLN A 168 -13.48 -0.05 -31.03
C GLN A 168 -14.49 0.89 -31.70
N SER A 169 -14.12 2.17 -31.89
CA SER A 169 -14.96 3.12 -32.61
C SER A 169 -15.12 2.77 -34.09
N LEU A 170 -14.07 2.28 -34.75
CA LEU A 170 -14.13 1.82 -36.15
C LEU A 170 -14.97 0.54 -36.28
N GLU A 171 -14.84 -0.42 -35.38
CA GLU A 171 -15.68 -1.63 -35.37
C GLU A 171 -17.16 -1.32 -35.15
N SER A 172 -17.49 -0.30 -34.34
CA SER A 172 -18.88 0.11 -34.11
C SER A 172 -19.49 0.84 -35.30
N LEU A 173 -18.69 1.43 -36.19
CA LEU A 173 -19.15 2.09 -37.42
C LEU A 173 -19.33 1.13 -38.60
N LEU A 174 -18.77 -0.08 -38.51
CA LEU A 174 -18.85 -1.11 -39.54
C LEU A 174 -19.98 -2.13 -39.31
N LYS A 175 -20.70 -2.03 -38.21
CA LYS A 175 -21.91 -2.78 -37.85
C LYS A 175 -23.17 -1.95 -38.06
#